data_f465084042fe0dce74d4a434e39df0f4
#
_entry.id   f465084042fe0dce74d4a434e39df0f4
#
_cell.length_a   1.000
_cell.length_b   1.000
_cell.length_c   1.000
_cell.angle_alpha   90.00
_cell.angle_beta   90.00
_cell.angle_gamma   90.00
#
_symmetry.space_group_name_H-M   'P 1'
#
loop_
_entity.id
_entity.type
_entity.pdbx_description
1 polymer ?
#
loop_
_entity_poly.entity_id
_entity_poly.type
_entity_poly.pdbx_seq_one_letter_code
_entity_poly.pdbx_strand_id
1 'polypeptide(L)'
;MKIVAADSSSAILDEKFVPLSIVATASVLVSAPYREASTFLAEPIFVPAEKGHELIVHEAELCRDLLAKTKADIVHLDMSLGSVSIEQLSPIQFTEMNISARARRHLLNVLPRLRKIGNEMTQKYGVEVLAIGKESVPVRIAELTSGANAILYTCAKAVKEKQTNMLGLPSRCQPRLADRGVYLYSLMPSEHDVRGYAEDSEEILKKVNIAELLNPSARGFRALKIAPKESN
;
A
#
# COMPACT_ATOMS: atom_id res chain seq x y z
N MET A 1 15.22 -16.13 0.13
CA MET A 1 15.03 -15.02 1.10
C MET A 1 13.55 -14.72 1.18
N LYS A 2 13.02 -14.53 2.37
CA LYS A 2 11.63 -14.14 2.67
C LYS A 2 11.64 -12.69 3.12
N ILE A 3 10.84 -11.85 2.50
CA ILE A 3 10.81 -10.41 2.74
C ILE A 3 9.41 -10.03 3.18
N VAL A 4 9.29 -9.32 4.30
CA VAL A 4 8.07 -8.62 4.67
C VAL A 4 8.19 -7.19 4.13
N ALA A 5 7.13 -6.68 3.51
CA ALA A 5 7.07 -5.30 3.06
C ALA A 5 5.67 -4.74 3.27
N ALA A 6 5.56 -3.42 3.42
CA ALA A 6 4.26 -2.76 3.50
C ALA A 6 4.23 -1.50 2.63
N ASP A 7 3.02 -1.18 2.18
CA ASP A 7 2.72 0.08 1.49
C ASP A 7 1.24 0.43 1.65
N SER A 8 0.95 1.71 1.58
CA SER A 8 -0.41 2.27 1.58
C SER A 8 -0.72 2.84 0.21
N SER A 9 -1.84 2.45 -0.37
CA SER A 9 -2.15 2.86 -1.72
C SER A 9 -3.62 3.11 -1.96
N SER A 10 -3.89 3.63 -3.17
CA SER A 10 -5.21 4.03 -3.66
C SER A 10 -5.85 5.15 -2.83
N ALA A 11 -6.58 6.00 -3.50
CA ALA A 11 -7.25 7.11 -2.82
C ALA A 11 -8.66 7.31 -3.38
N ILE A 12 -9.60 7.65 -2.51
CA ILE A 12 -10.86 8.26 -2.95
C ILE A 12 -10.52 9.59 -3.60
N LEU A 13 -11.10 9.84 -4.76
CA LEU A 13 -10.91 11.04 -5.55
C LEU A 13 -12.18 11.88 -5.55
N ASP A 14 -12.01 13.20 -5.69
CA ASP A 14 -13.12 14.10 -6.03
C ASP A 14 -13.44 14.05 -7.54
N GLU A 15 -14.43 14.85 -7.97
CA GLU A 15 -14.84 14.96 -9.38
C GLU A 15 -13.75 15.50 -10.31
N LYS A 16 -12.72 16.16 -9.75
CA LYS A 16 -11.54 16.69 -10.47
C LYS A 16 -10.35 15.76 -10.42
N PHE A 17 -10.53 14.52 -9.95
CA PHE A 17 -9.49 13.52 -9.75
C PHE A 17 -8.41 13.92 -8.72
N VAL A 18 -8.75 14.80 -7.76
CA VAL A 18 -7.85 15.16 -6.65
C VAL A 18 -8.03 14.15 -5.52
N PRO A 19 -6.93 13.59 -4.97
CA PRO A 19 -7.01 12.66 -3.84
C PRO A 19 -7.57 13.31 -2.58
N LEU A 20 -8.60 12.70 -2.01
CA LEU A 20 -9.24 13.12 -0.75
C LEU A 20 -8.74 12.29 0.44
N SER A 21 -8.73 10.96 0.30
CA SER A 21 -8.31 10.06 1.37
C SER A 21 -7.65 8.80 0.83
N ILE A 22 -6.57 8.37 1.45
CA ILE A 22 -5.90 7.09 1.17
C ILE A 22 -6.75 5.99 1.81
N VAL A 23 -7.01 4.91 1.05
CA VAL A 23 -8.04 3.93 1.40
C VAL A 23 -7.51 2.76 2.20
N ALA A 24 -6.36 2.22 1.82
CA ALA A 24 -5.89 0.97 2.38
C ALA A 24 -4.37 0.96 2.62
N THR A 25 -3.97 0.13 3.56
CA THR A 25 -2.58 -0.30 3.75
C THR A 25 -2.53 -1.82 3.72
N ALA A 26 -1.39 -2.37 3.28
CA ALA A 26 -1.14 -3.81 3.33
C ALA A 26 0.31 -4.09 3.69
N SER A 27 0.50 -5.14 4.49
CA SER A 27 1.81 -5.78 4.70
C SER A 27 1.79 -7.16 4.10
N VAL A 28 2.82 -7.51 3.35
CA VAL A 28 2.93 -8.76 2.58
C VAL A 28 4.18 -9.53 2.97
N LEU A 29 4.10 -10.86 2.97
CA LEU A 29 5.26 -11.74 2.98
C LEU A 29 5.50 -12.23 1.56
N VAL A 30 6.70 -11.99 1.04
CA VAL A 30 7.09 -12.36 -0.32
C VAL A 30 8.32 -13.25 -0.30
N SER A 31 8.33 -14.27 -1.14
CA SER A 31 9.47 -15.17 -1.35
C SER A 31 9.69 -15.38 -2.85
N ALA A 32 10.85 -15.92 -3.22
CA ALA A 32 11.12 -16.24 -4.61
C ALA A 32 9.97 -17.06 -5.22
N PRO A 33 9.51 -16.77 -6.43
CA PRO A 33 10.11 -15.87 -7.45
C PRO A 33 9.71 -14.38 -7.35
N TYR A 34 9.19 -13.88 -6.22
CA TYR A 34 8.84 -12.49 -5.94
C TYR A 34 7.79 -11.90 -6.92
N ARG A 35 6.71 -12.62 -7.16
CA ARG A 35 5.65 -12.20 -8.08
C ARG A 35 4.36 -11.81 -7.39
N GLU A 36 4.10 -12.43 -6.24
CA GLU A 36 2.90 -12.19 -5.43
C GLU A 36 3.19 -12.46 -3.95
N ALA A 37 2.30 -12.02 -3.09
CA ALA A 37 2.37 -12.30 -1.65
C ALA A 37 2.03 -13.78 -1.39
N SER A 38 2.82 -14.45 -0.55
CA SER A 38 2.48 -15.78 -0.01
C SER A 38 1.45 -15.70 1.13
N THR A 39 1.47 -14.59 1.87
CA THR A 39 0.45 -14.20 2.85
C THR A 39 0.51 -12.70 3.06
N PHE A 40 -0.57 -12.10 3.55
CA PHE A 40 -0.63 -10.66 3.81
C PHE A 40 -1.61 -10.32 4.94
N LEU A 41 -1.47 -9.11 5.46
CA LEU A 41 -2.47 -8.38 6.25
C LEU A 41 -2.85 -7.13 5.47
N ALA A 42 -4.13 -6.79 5.44
CA ALA A 42 -4.61 -5.55 4.83
C ALA A 42 -5.72 -4.93 5.67
N GLU A 43 -5.72 -3.60 5.75
CA GLU A 43 -6.66 -2.85 6.57
C GLU A 43 -7.20 -1.63 5.82
N PRO A 44 -8.51 -1.31 5.99
CA PRO A 44 -9.06 -0.04 5.53
C PRO A 44 -8.62 1.07 6.49
N ILE A 45 -8.06 2.18 5.94
CA ILE A 45 -7.55 3.29 6.75
C ILE A 45 -8.31 4.60 6.55
N PHE A 46 -8.75 4.93 5.34
CA PHE A 46 -9.46 6.17 4.97
C PHE A 46 -8.83 7.44 5.58
N VAL A 47 -7.52 7.55 5.50
CA VAL A 47 -6.75 8.69 6.04
C VAL A 47 -6.74 9.84 5.03
N PRO A 48 -7.00 11.11 5.45
CA PRO A 48 -6.88 12.27 4.58
C PRO A 48 -5.53 12.28 3.82
N ALA A 49 -5.56 12.57 2.52
CA ALA A 49 -4.37 12.48 1.66
C ALA A 49 -3.21 13.39 2.12
N GLU A 50 -3.52 14.53 2.74
CA GLU A 50 -2.54 15.45 3.32
C GLU A 50 -1.73 14.85 4.49
N LYS A 51 -2.29 13.85 5.18
CA LYS A 51 -1.65 13.11 6.28
C LYS A 51 -0.96 11.83 5.84
N GLY A 52 -0.89 11.56 4.52
CA GLY A 52 -0.29 10.35 3.98
C GLY A 52 1.14 10.07 4.45
N HIS A 53 1.90 11.11 4.82
CA HIS A 53 3.25 10.97 5.36
C HIS A 53 3.33 10.29 6.74
N GLU A 54 2.22 10.21 7.48
CA GLU A 54 2.14 9.50 8.77
C GLU A 54 1.94 7.99 8.59
N LEU A 55 1.55 7.56 7.39
CA LEU A 55 1.20 6.17 7.11
C LEU A 55 2.40 5.23 7.24
N ILE A 56 3.62 5.70 7.02
CA ILE A 56 4.83 4.90 7.16
C ILE A 56 4.97 4.26 8.55
N VAL A 57 4.47 4.91 9.59
CA VAL A 57 4.46 4.35 10.94
C VAL A 57 3.46 3.20 11.03
N HIS A 58 2.27 3.38 10.45
CA HIS A 58 1.24 2.35 10.40
C HIS A 58 1.68 1.15 9.56
N GLU A 59 2.36 1.39 8.44
CA GLU A 59 2.97 0.35 7.61
C GLU A 59 4.00 -0.47 8.39
N ALA A 60 4.86 0.20 9.17
CA ALA A 60 5.83 -0.48 10.04
C ALA A 60 5.13 -1.30 11.15
N GLU A 61 4.05 -0.79 11.74
CA GLU A 61 3.23 -1.51 12.72
C GLU A 61 2.61 -2.77 12.09
N LEU A 62 2.06 -2.65 10.88
CA LEU A 62 1.47 -3.78 10.16
C LEU A 62 2.51 -4.83 9.75
N CYS A 63 3.76 -4.41 9.40
CA CYS A 63 4.88 -5.34 9.21
C CYS A 63 5.18 -6.13 10.49
N ARG A 64 5.24 -5.47 11.64
CA ARG A 64 5.45 -6.12 12.94
C ARG A 64 4.34 -7.13 13.24
N ASP A 65 3.08 -6.80 12.96
CA ASP A 65 1.94 -7.67 13.21
C ASP A 65 1.92 -8.89 12.27
N LEU A 66 2.40 -8.73 11.03
CA LEU A 66 2.61 -9.85 10.12
C LEU A 66 3.76 -10.75 10.59
N LEU A 67 4.86 -10.18 11.08
CA LEU A 67 5.98 -10.95 11.65
C LEU A 67 5.59 -11.76 12.88
N ALA A 68 4.57 -11.33 13.63
CA ALA A 68 4.04 -12.12 14.74
C ALA A 68 3.39 -13.46 14.28
N LYS A 69 3.01 -13.55 13.01
CA LYS A 69 2.34 -14.73 12.40
C LYS A 69 3.22 -15.49 11.42
N THR A 70 4.37 -14.91 11.01
CA THR A 70 5.22 -15.43 9.94
C THR A 70 6.69 -15.29 10.29
N LYS A 71 7.57 -15.94 9.49
CA LYS A 71 9.02 -15.76 9.58
C LYS A 71 9.53 -15.12 8.30
N ALA A 72 10.34 -14.08 8.46
CA ALA A 72 11.02 -13.39 7.37
C ALA A 72 12.51 -13.20 7.68
N ASP A 73 13.30 -12.89 6.67
CA ASP A 73 14.72 -12.61 6.79
C ASP A 73 14.98 -11.11 6.95
N ILE A 74 14.07 -10.27 6.39
CA ILE A 74 14.24 -8.81 6.33
C ILE A 74 12.88 -8.11 6.12
N VAL A 75 12.80 -6.84 6.52
CA VAL A 75 11.63 -5.96 6.28
C VAL A 75 12.01 -4.80 5.37
N HIS A 76 11.18 -4.52 4.36
CA HIS A 76 11.32 -3.37 3.46
C HIS A 76 10.15 -2.39 3.70
N LEU A 77 10.48 -1.11 3.94
CA LEU A 77 9.50 -0.02 4.02
C LEU A 77 9.60 0.90 2.81
N ASP A 78 8.46 1.47 2.37
CA ASP A 78 8.44 2.43 1.25
C ASP A 78 9.01 3.79 1.67
N MET A 79 10.31 3.81 1.84
CA MET A 79 11.10 5.01 2.12
C MET A 79 12.33 5.03 1.22
N SER A 80 12.31 5.83 0.15
CA SER A 80 13.44 5.94 -0.80
C SER A 80 14.65 6.67 -0.18
N LEU A 81 15.33 6.00 0.75
CA LEU A 81 16.48 6.51 1.49
C LEU A 81 17.77 5.73 1.21
N GLY A 82 17.81 4.96 0.10
CA GLY A 82 19.03 4.25 -0.33
C GLY A 82 19.33 2.98 0.46
N SER A 83 18.31 2.24 0.86
CA SER A 83 18.45 0.95 1.59
C SER A 83 19.13 1.09 2.95
N VAL A 84 18.90 2.19 3.65
CA VAL A 84 19.44 2.42 4.99
C VAL A 84 18.59 1.71 6.03
N SER A 85 19.24 1.09 7.02
CA SER A 85 18.55 0.52 8.18
C SER A 85 17.86 1.61 9.00
N ILE A 86 16.58 1.39 9.36
CA ILE A 86 15.80 2.32 10.18
C ILE A 86 16.47 2.61 11.53
N GLU A 87 17.17 1.62 12.10
CA GLU A 87 17.89 1.79 13.36
C GLU A 87 19.07 2.76 13.25
N GLN A 88 19.71 2.80 12.09
CA GLN A 88 20.85 3.68 11.81
C GLN A 88 20.42 5.09 11.45
N LEU A 89 19.17 5.30 11.01
CA LEU A 89 18.68 6.63 10.65
C LEU A 89 18.76 7.59 11.83
N SER A 90 19.43 8.72 11.62
CA SER A 90 19.58 9.79 12.60
C SER A 90 19.18 11.14 12.01
N PRO A 91 18.85 12.14 12.83
CA PRO A 91 18.58 13.49 12.35
C PRO A 91 19.73 14.08 11.52
N ILE A 92 20.98 13.74 11.85
CA ILE A 92 22.18 14.22 11.13
C ILE A 92 22.19 13.66 9.72
N GLN A 93 21.95 12.36 9.53
CA GLN A 93 21.91 11.75 8.21
C GLN A 93 20.84 12.37 7.31
N PHE A 94 19.68 12.76 7.85
CA PHE A 94 18.68 13.47 7.06
C PHE A 94 19.14 14.84 6.54
N THR A 95 20.14 15.50 7.18
CA THR A 95 20.69 16.74 6.66
C THR A 95 21.57 16.53 5.44
N GLU A 96 22.17 15.37 5.32
CA GLU A 96 23.06 14.95 4.22
C GLU A 96 22.29 14.35 3.03
N MET A 97 21.05 13.88 3.26
CA MET A 97 20.22 13.29 2.21
C MET A 97 19.61 14.36 1.31
N ASN A 98 19.55 14.06 0.00
CA ASN A 98 18.91 14.93 -0.99
C ASN A 98 17.37 14.79 -0.96
N ILE A 99 16.76 15.24 0.13
CA ILE A 99 15.31 15.25 0.34
C ILE A 99 14.81 16.68 0.57
N SER A 100 13.55 16.95 0.18
CA SER A 100 12.96 18.26 0.39
C SER A 100 12.86 18.63 1.88
N ALA A 101 12.91 19.94 2.20
CA ALA A 101 12.75 20.43 3.57
C ALA A 101 11.42 19.97 4.21
N ARG A 102 10.35 19.86 3.41
CA ARG A 102 9.06 19.35 3.86
C ARG A 102 9.16 17.88 4.23
N ALA A 103 9.72 17.03 3.35
CA ALA A 103 9.91 15.61 3.61
C ALA A 103 10.79 15.37 4.84
N ARG A 104 11.90 16.12 4.95
CA ARG A 104 12.79 16.05 6.13
C ARG A 104 12.05 16.33 7.42
N ARG A 105 11.23 17.39 7.47
CA ARG A 105 10.46 17.74 8.67
C ARG A 105 9.50 16.61 9.06
N HIS A 106 8.79 16.00 8.09
CA HIS A 106 7.88 14.90 8.35
C HIS A 106 8.63 13.67 8.86
N LEU A 107 9.74 13.30 8.22
CA LEU A 107 10.56 12.16 8.64
C LEU A 107 11.09 12.36 10.08
N LEU A 108 11.56 13.55 10.42
CA LEU A 108 12.02 13.87 11.79
C LEU A 108 10.91 13.68 12.83
N ASN A 109 9.68 14.03 12.50
CA ASN A 109 8.54 13.85 13.41
C ASN A 109 8.18 12.37 13.66
N VAL A 110 8.29 11.52 12.64
CA VAL A 110 7.91 10.08 12.75
C VAL A 110 9.08 9.19 13.15
N LEU A 111 10.33 9.65 12.97
CA LEU A 111 11.55 8.86 13.21
C LEU A 111 11.62 8.19 14.58
N PRO A 112 11.28 8.86 15.72
CA PRO A 112 11.34 8.20 17.03
C PRO A 112 10.43 6.96 17.12
N ARG A 113 9.22 7.05 16.53
CA ARG A 113 8.27 5.93 16.48
C ARG A 113 8.78 4.82 15.57
N LEU A 114 9.25 5.16 14.37
CA LEU A 114 9.80 4.18 13.42
C LEU A 114 10.98 3.43 14.01
N ARG A 115 11.93 4.13 14.66
CA ARG A 115 13.07 3.49 15.33
C ARG A 115 12.63 2.57 16.45
N LYS A 116 11.63 2.97 17.24
CA LYS A 116 11.09 2.11 18.29
C LYS A 116 10.53 0.81 17.70
N ILE A 117 9.69 0.90 16.66
CA ILE A 117 9.08 -0.25 16.00
C ILE A 117 10.17 -1.11 15.31
N GLY A 118 11.14 -0.49 14.63
CA GLY A 118 12.28 -1.19 14.02
C GLY A 118 13.07 -2.00 15.06
N ASN A 119 13.46 -1.37 16.17
CA ASN A 119 14.16 -2.03 17.27
C ASN A 119 13.34 -3.19 17.87
N GLU A 120 12.02 -3.03 18.04
CA GLU A 120 11.14 -4.12 18.49
C GLU A 120 11.17 -5.31 17.52
N MET A 121 11.13 -5.04 16.20
CA MET A 121 11.20 -6.09 15.17
C MET A 121 12.56 -6.79 15.18
N THR A 122 13.65 -6.05 15.26
CA THR A 122 15.01 -6.61 15.31
C THR A 122 15.22 -7.44 16.57
N GLN A 123 14.86 -6.94 17.72
CA GLN A 123 15.04 -7.64 19.01
C GLN A 123 14.16 -8.90 19.12
N LYS A 124 12.93 -8.83 18.66
CA LYS A 124 11.97 -9.93 18.85
C LYS A 124 12.04 -10.99 17.75
N TYR A 125 12.31 -10.58 16.51
CA TYR A 125 12.23 -11.47 15.35
C TYR A 125 13.59 -11.65 14.65
N GLY A 126 14.63 -10.89 15.03
CA GLY A 126 15.96 -10.99 14.44
C GLY A 126 16.04 -10.47 13.01
N VAL A 127 15.13 -9.58 12.60
CA VAL A 127 15.07 -9.03 11.24
C VAL A 127 15.59 -7.61 11.19
N GLU A 128 16.29 -7.26 10.11
CA GLU A 128 16.66 -5.88 9.82
C GLU A 128 15.50 -5.17 9.09
N VAL A 129 15.30 -3.88 9.35
CA VAL A 129 14.26 -3.06 8.71
C VAL A 129 14.92 -2.00 7.84
N LEU A 130 14.72 -2.10 6.52
CA LEU A 130 15.34 -1.23 5.53
C LEU A 130 14.37 -0.20 4.95
N ALA A 131 14.82 1.04 4.87
CA ALA A 131 14.21 2.12 4.11
C ALA A 131 14.67 2.05 2.65
N ILE A 132 13.94 1.30 1.79
CA ILE A 132 14.38 1.00 0.42
C ILE A 132 13.45 1.60 -0.65
N GLY A 133 12.16 1.73 -0.36
CA GLY A 133 11.20 2.36 -1.28
C GLY A 133 10.86 1.52 -2.52
N LYS A 134 10.45 2.21 -3.57
CA LYS A 134 9.88 1.61 -4.80
C LYS A 134 10.89 0.82 -5.65
N GLU A 135 12.14 0.81 -5.31
CA GLU A 135 13.17 -0.05 -5.92
C GLU A 135 13.01 -1.52 -5.48
N SER A 136 12.19 -1.76 -4.47
CA SER A 136 11.92 -3.09 -3.92
C SER A 136 10.66 -3.70 -4.56
N VAL A 137 10.82 -4.82 -5.27
CA VAL A 137 9.67 -5.60 -5.77
C VAL A 137 8.69 -6.01 -4.66
N PRO A 138 9.11 -6.47 -3.46
CA PRO A 138 8.20 -6.68 -2.33
C PRO A 138 7.37 -5.46 -1.93
N VAL A 139 7.92 -4.24 -1.93
CA VAL A 139 7.15 -3.01 -1.69
C VAL A 139 6.12 -2.79 -2.79
N ARG A 140 6.50 -3.04 -4.05
CA ARG A 140 5.55 -2.98 -5.17
C ARG A 140 4.41 -4.00 -5.02
N ILE A 141 4.69 -5.21 -4.56
CA ILE A 141 3.65 -6.22 -4.28
C ILE A 141 2.74 -5.75 -3.14
N ALA A 142 3.28 -5.10 -2.11
CA ALA A 142 2.49 -4.49 -1.04
C ALA A 142 1.56 -3.38 -1.58
N GLU A 143 2.08 -2.48 -2.42
CA GLU A 143 1.31 -1.42 -3.10
C GLU A 143 0.14 -2.00 -3.90
N LEU A 144 0.41 -3.04 -4.71
CA LEU A 144 -0.63 -3.69 -5.52
C LEU A 144 -1.64 -4.46 -4.66
N THR A 145 -1.20 -5.09 -3.56
CA THR A 145 -2.07 -5.80 -2.63
C THR A 145 -2.96 -4.82 -1.87
N SER A 146 -2.39 -3.72 -1.39
CA SER A 146 -3.13 -2.61 -0.78
C SER A 146 -4.17 -2.05 -1.76
N GLY A 147 -3.77 -1.81 -3.02
CA GLY A 147 -4.68 -1.34 -4.07
C GLY A 147 -5.82 -2.31 -4.40
N ALA A 148 -5.56 -3.62 -4.43
CA ALA A 148 -6.59 -4.64 -4.63
C ALA A 148 -7.61 -4.63 -3.47
N ASN A 149 -7.13 -4.55 -2.23
CA ASN A 149 -7.98 -4.44 -1.04
C ASN A 149 -8.75 -3.11 -1.01
N ALA A 150 -8.14 -2.00 -1.44
CA ALA A 150 -8.81 -0.71 -1.55
C ALA A 150 -10.03 -0.75 -2.48
N ILE A 151 -9.99 -1.55 -3.55
CA ILE A 151 -11.16 -1.76 -4.42
C ILE A 151 -12.31 -2.37 -3.61
N LEU A 152 -12.07 -3.44 -2.86
CA LEU A 152 -13.11 -4.09 -2.05
C LEU A 152 -13.63 -3.18 -0.94
N TYR A 153 -12.75 -2.48 -0.23
CA TYR A 153 -13.15 -1.53 0.83
C TYR A 153 -13.99 -0.37 0.27
N THR A 154 -13.65 0.12 -0.93
CA THR A 154 -14.43 1.17 -1.59
C THR A 154 -15.78 0.63 -2.08
N CYS A 155 -15.83 -0.62 -2.55
CA CYS A 155 -17.10 -1.29 -2.89
C CYS A 155 -17.99 -1.41 -1.66
N ALA A 156 -17.47 -1.88 -0.53
CA ALA A 156 -18.20 -1.99 0.73
C ALA A 156 -18.72 -0.62 1.20
N LYS A 157 -17.88 0.43 1.11
CA LYS A 157 -18.26 1.80 1.42
C LYS A 157 -19.39 2.28 0.51
N ALA A 158 -19.30 2.08 -0.81
CA ALA A 158 -20.30 2.48 -1.77
C ALA A 158 -21.68 1.84 -1.49
N VAL A 159 -21.69 0.54 -1.17
CA VAL A 159 -22.93 -0.18 -0.81
C VAL A 159 -23.50 0.33 0.51
N LYS A 160 -22.65 0.51 1.54
CA LYS A 160 -23.07 0.96 2.87
C LYS A 160 -23.68 2.38 2.84
N GLU A 161 -23.02 3.29 2.12
CA GLU A 161 -23.38 4.71 2.06
C GLU A 161 -24.39 5.01 0.94
N LYS A 162 -24.67 4.03 0.06
CA LYS A 162 -25.51 4.18 -1.14
C LYS A 162 -25.02 5.33 -2.05
N GLN A 163 -23.72 5.49 -2.15
CA GLN A 163 -23.07 6.56 -2.91
C GLN A 163 -22.06 6.02 -3.89
N THR A 164 -21.94 6.70 -5.03
CA THR A 164 -20.86 6.43 -5.99
C THR A 164 -19.55 7.02 -5.47
N ASN A 165 -18.49 6.21 -5.49
CA ASN A 165 -17.14 6.64 -5.16
C ASN A 165 -16.23 6.57 -6.39
N MET A 166 -15.26 7.48 -6.47
CA MET A 166 -14.16 7.40 -7.41
C MET A 166 -12.91 6.95 -6.67
N LEU A 167 -12.28 5.87 -7.12
CA LEU A 167 -11.06 5.30 -6.54
C LEU A 167 -9.90 5.43 -7.52
N GLY A 168 -8.87 6.20 -7.16
CA GLY A 168 -7.59 6.22 -7.86
C GLY A 168 -6.75 5.00 -7.51
N LEU A 169 -6.21 4.34 -8.52
CA LEU A 169 -5.36 3.16 -8.38
C LEU A 169 -3.87 3.53 -8.35
N PRO A 170 -3.00 2.63 -7.86
CA PRO A 170 -1.55 2.76 -7.99
C PRO A 170 -1.14 3.02 -9.44
N SER A 171 0.03 3.66 -9.62
CA SER A 171 0.53 3.94 -10.95
C SER A 171 0.81 2.66 -11.75
N ARG A 172 0.58 2.70 -13.06
CA ARG A 172 0.92 1.62 -14.00
C ARG A 172 0.47 0.23 -13.50
N CYS A 173 -0.79 0.11 -13.16
CA CYS A 173 -1.40 -1.16 -12.81
C CYS A 173 -2.68 -1.40 -13.61
N GLN A 174 -3.11 -2.66 -13.66
CA GLN A 174 -4.33 -3.13 -14.33
C GLN A 174 -5.16 -3.94 -13.35
N PRO A 175 -6.38 -3.51 -13.00
CA PRO A 175 -7.30 -4.32 -12.21
C PRO A 175 -7.89 -5.46 -13.06
N ARG A 176 -8.06 -6.62 -12.43
CA ARG A 176 -8.82 -7.74 -12.98
C ARG A 176 -9.75 -8.27 -11.90
N LEU A 177 -11.04 -8.16 -12.15
CA LEU A 177 -12.07 -8.71 -11.29
C LEU A 177 -12.20 -10.21 -11.61
N ALA A 178 -12.22 -11.03 -10.56
CA ALA A 178 -12.42 -12.48 -10.63
C ALA A 178 -13.61 -12.86 -9.74
N ASP A 179 -14.11 -14.09 -9.87
CA ASP A 179 -15.30 -14.57 -9.15
C ASP A 179 -15.16 -14.48 -7.62
N ARG A 180 -13.93 -14.57 -7.11
CA ARG A 180 -13.64 -14.60 -5.67
C ARG A 180 -12.73 -13.48 -5.20
N GLY A 181 -12.53 -12.43 -6.00
CA GLY A 181 -11.67 -11.33 -5.58
C GLY A 181 -11.15 -10.45 -6.69
N VAL A 182 -10.16 -9.67 -6.35
CA VAL A 182 -9.53 -8.68 -7.23
C VAL A 182 -8.04 -8.95 -7.33
N TYR A 183 -7.53 -9.01 -8.55
CA TYR A 183 -6.10 -8.94 -8.83
C TYR A 183 -5.73 -7.56 -9.34
N LEU A 184 -4.58 -7.06 -8.94
CA LEU A 184 -4.00 -5.85 -9.47
C LEU A 184 -2.61 -6.16 -10.03
N TYR A 185 -2.48 -6.14 -11.36
CA TYR A 185 -1.24 -6.50 -12.08
C TYR A 185 -0.39 -5.28 -12.33
N SER A 186 0.92 -5.40 -12.20
CA SER A 186 1.84 -4.37 -12.66
C SER A 186 1.86 -4.29 -14.19
N LEU A 187 1.95 -3.06 -14.71
CA LEU A 187 2.20 -2.76 -16.12
C LEU A 187 3.63 -2.23 -16.36
N MET A 188 4.50 -2.35 -15.38
CA MET A 188 5.91 -1.99 -15.52
C MET A 188 6.64 -3.05 -16.33
N PRO A 189 7.40 -2.68 -17.37
CA PRO A 189 8.10 -3.65 -18.25
C PRO A 189 9.07 -4.57 -17.50
N SER A 190 9.65 -4.10 -16.39
CA SER A 190 10.57 -4.88 -15.54
C SER A 190 9.88 -5.78 -14.51
N GLU A 191 8.56 -5.66 -14.37
CA GLU A 191 7.79 -6.33 -13.31
C GLU A 191 6.81 -7.35 -13.92
N HIS A 192 7.31 -8.25 -14.77
CA HIS A 192 6.50 -9.29 -15.38
C HIS A 192 5.83 -10.17 -14.32
N ASP A 193 4.50 -10.30 -14.42
CA ASP A 193 3.65 -11.12 -13.54
C ASP A 193 3.62 -10.68 -12.06
N VAL A 194 4.16 -9.50 -11.72
CA VAL A 194 4.03 -8.93 -10.37
C VAL A 194 2.59 -8.49 -10.16
N ARG A 195 1.98 -8.98 -9.07
CA ARG A 195 0.58 -8.72 -8.76
C ARG A 195 0.30 -8.68 -7.26
N GLY A 196 -0.76 -7.93 -6.93
CA GLY A 196 -1.44 -7.98 -5.65
C GLY A 196 -2.78 -8.70 -5.77
N TYR A 197 -3.31 -9.16 -4.65
CA TYR A 197 -4.59 -9.87 -4.57
C TYR A 197 -5.38 -9.44 -3.34
N ALA A 198 -6.71 -9.44 -3.46
CA ALA A 198 -7.66 -9.30 -2.38
C ALA A 198 -8.82 -10.29 -2.57
N GLU A 199 -9.18 -11.03 -1.53
CA GLU A 199 -10.27 -12.00 -1.54
C GLU A 199 -11.61 -11.33 -1.21
N ASP A 200 -12.63 -11.56 -2.05
CA ASP A 200 -14.01 -11.08 -1.83
C ASP A 200 -14.86 -12.17 -1.16
N SER A 201 -14.61 -12.43 0.12
CA SER A 201 -15.34 -13.41 0.90
C SER A 201 -16.82 -13.02 1.16
N GLU A 202 -17.15 -11.74 1.04
CA GLU A 202 -18.52 -11.20 1.27
C GLU A 202 -19.31 -10.98 -0.02
N GLU A 203 -18.76 -11.38 -1.16
CA GLU A 203 -19.36 -11.21 -2.49
C GLU A 203 -19.76 -9.74 -2.78
N ILE A 204 -18.95 -8.79 -2.29
CA ILE A 204 -19.26 -7.36 -2.39
C ILE A 204 -19.23 -6.88 -3.84
N LEU A 205 -18.41 -7.50 -4.70
CA LEU A 205 -18.32 -7.18 -6.12
C LEU A 205 -19.64 -7.41 -6.86
N LYS A 206 -20.45 -8.36 -6.41
CA LYS A 206 -21.79 -8.60 -6.99
C LYS A 206 -22.79 -7.48 -6.72
N LYS A 207 -22.54 -6.65 -5.69
CA LYS A 207 -23.44 -5.58 -5.22
C LYS A 207 -23.13 -4.21 -5.83
N VAL A 208 -22.12 -4.10 -6.68
CA VAL A 208 -21.66 -2.84 -7.29
C VAL A 208 -21.52 -2.95 -8.80
N ASN A 209 -21.57 -1.79 -9.47
CA ASN A 209 -21.10 -1.60 -10.84
C ASN A 209 -19.78 -0.87 -10.79
N ILE A 210 -18.78 -1.39 -11.51
CA ILE A 210 -17.43 -0.83 -11.58
C ILE A 210 -17.14 -0.46 -13.02
N ALA A 211 -16.78 0.80 -13.26
CA ALA A 211 -16.32 1.30 -14.54
C ALA A 211 -14.89 1.85 -14.41
N GLU A 212 -14.01 1.42 -15.31
CA GLU A 212 -12.64 1.92 -15.36
C GLU A 212 -12.59 3.24 -16.14
N LEU A 213 -11.85 4.21 -15.60
CA LEU A 213 -11.63 5.52 -16.18
C LEU A 213 -10.13 5.81 -16.28
N LEU A 214 -9.73 6.47 -17.36
CA LEU A 214 -8.39 7.05 -17.41
C LEU A 214 -8.35 8.32 -16.57
N ASN A 215 -7.33 8.49 -15.74
CA ASN A 215 -7.16 9.72 -14.98
C ASN A 215 -6.62 10.82 -15.91
N PRO A 216 -7.40 11.87 -16.22
CA PRO A 216 -6.98 12.91 -17.14
C PRO A 216 -5.88 13.82 -16.57
N SER A 217 -5.78 13.88 -15.24
CA SER A 217 -4.84 14.74 -14.53
C SER A 217 -3.48 14.08 -14.28
N ALA A 218 -3.38 12.74 -14.39
CA ALA A 218 -2.17 12.02 -14.09
C ALA A 218 -1.94 10.86 -15.07
N ARG A 219 -0.98 11.07 -15.99
CA ARG A 219 -0.62 10.05 -16.99
C ARG A 219 -0.13 8.76 -16.35
N GLY A 220 -0.66 7.62 -16.78
CA GLY A 220 -0.31 6.30 -16.25
C GLY A 220 -1.08 5.90 -14.99
N PHE A 221 -2.00 6.75 -14.52
CA PHE A 221 -2.94 6.41 -13.46
C PHE A 221 -4.31 6.08 -14.02
N ARG A 222 -4.99 5.15 -13.36
CA ARG A 222 -6.36 4.74 -13.63
C ARG A 222 -7.22 5.07 -12.42
N ALA A 223 -8.50 5.25 -12.66
CA ALA A 223 -9.50 5.38 -11.62
C ALA A 223 -10.64 4.40 -11.87
N LEU A 224 -11.31 4.00 -10.81
CA LEU A 224 -12.54 3.20 -10.86
C LEU A 224 -13.70 4.05 -10.36
N LYS A 225 -14.76 4.14 -11.16
CA LYS A 225 -16.06 4.63 -10.70
C LYS A 225 -16.84 3.43 -10.15
N ILE A 226 -17.09 3.44 -8.86
CA ILE A 226 -17.74 2.36 -8.12
C ILE A 226 -19.10 2.85 -7.64
N ALA A 227 -20.18 2.29 -8.20
CA ALA A 227 -21.55 2.65 -7.85
C ALA A 227 -22.29 1.43 -7.27
N PRO A 228 -23.11 1.59 -6.21
CA PRO A 228 -23.94 0.50 -5.73
C PRO A 228 -24.97 0.12 -6.82
N LYS A 229 -25.30 -1.18 -6.93
CA LYS A 229 -26.44 -1.60 -7.73
C LYS A 229 -27.72 -1.20 -7.03
N GLU A 230 -28.70 -0.72 -7.79
CA GLU A 230 -30.04 -0.49 -7.27
C GLU A 230 -30.61 -1.84 -6.79
N SER A 231 -31.12 -1.84 -5.56
CA SER A 231 -31.86 -3.02 -5.06
C SER A 231 -33.18 -3.09 -5.83
N ASN A 232 -33.34 -4.08 -6.68
CA ASN A 232 -34.64 -4.41 -7.27
C ASN A 232 -35.61 -4.83 -6.17
#